data_86f97a2123c8d8efce95874435e1b3dd
#
_entry.id   86f97a2123c8d8efce95874435e1b3dd
#
_cell.length_a   1.000
_cell.length_b   1.000
_cell.length_c   1.000
_cell.angle_alpha   90.00
_cell.angle_beta   90.00
_cell.angle_gamma   90.00
#
_symmetry.space_group_name_H-M   'P 1'
#
loop_
_entity.id
_entity.type
_entity.pdbx_description
1 polymer ?
#
loop_
_entity_poly.entity_id
_entity_poly.type
_entity_poly.pdbx_seq_one_letter_code
_entity_poly.pdbx_strand_id
1 'polypeptide(L)'
;LTFLHSCGYIVDLLEDFIDAGLDVIQMDQQENMGVERLSERFGGRLCFWCPVDIQHTMVHGTPEEVAQYARRLIDAFGRFRGGFIAKWYPSPEAVGHSWDKIRSMSEAFLEYGGRVYSEGAL
;
A
#
# COMPACT_ATOMS: atom_id res chain seq x y z
N LEU A 1 -12.43 7.38 13.53
CA LEU A 1 -11.69 7.33 12.28
C LEU A 1 -12.63 7.16 11.10
N THR A 2 -12.34 7.84 10.01
CA THR A 2 -13.10 7.76 8.77
C THR A 2 -12.29 7.04 7.69
N PHE A 3 -12.96 6.19 6.93
CA PHE A 3 -12.39 5.40 5.83
C PHE A 3 -13.10 5.74 4.53
N LEU A 4 -12.36 5.87 3.45
CA LEU A 4 -12.90 6.05 2.10
C LEU A 4 -12.20 5.07 1.15
N HIS A 5 -12.98 4.41 0.30
CA HIS A 5 -12.46 3.70 -0.87
C HIS A 5 -12.65 4.56 -2.11
N SER A 6 -11.60 4.66 -2.93
CA SER A 6 -11.71 5.26 -4.25
C SER A 6 -10.78 4.56 -5.24
N CYS A 7 -11.30 4.28 -6.42
CA CYS A 7 -10.51 3.83 -7.57
C CYS A 7 -10.03 5.01 -8.41
N GLY A 8 -9.10 4.73 -9.31
CA GLY A 8 -8.63 5.67 -10.31
C GLY A 8 -7.57 6.66 -9.83
N TYR A 9 -7.33 7.67 -10.64
CA TYR A 9 -6.35 8.73 -10.36
C TYR A 9 -7.02 9.84 -9.56
N ILE A 10 -6.76 9.88 -8.25
CA ILE A 10 -7.45 10.76 -7.30
C ILE A 10 -6.52 11.74 -6.57
N VAL A 11 -5.27 11.87 -7.03
CA VAL A 11 -4.25 12.66 -6.32
C VAL A 11 -4.70 14.10 -6.06
N ASP A 12 -5.43 14.69 -6.99
CA ASP A 12 -5.90 16.06 -6.88
C ASP A 12 -7.05 16.26 -5.86
N LEU A 13 -7.69 15.18 -5.45
CA LEU A 13 -8.77 15.19 -4.46
C LEU A 13 -8.29 14.89 -3.03
N LEU A 14 -7.08 14.36 -2.87
CA LEU A 14 -6.61 13.91 -1.55
C LEU A 14 -6.49 15.05 -0.52
N GLU A 15 -6.10 16.24 -0.95
CA GLU A 15 -6.06 17.40 -0.05
C GLU A 15 -7.46 17.75 0.44
N ASP A 16 -8.46 17.78 -0.44
CA ASP A 16 -9.85 18.06 -0.08
C ASP A 16 -10.42 16.99 0.87
N PHE A 17 -10.05 15.72 0.68
CA PHE A 17 -10.44 14.64 1.59
C PHE A 17 -9.83 14.80 2.98
N ILE A 18 -8.57 15.21 3.07
CA ILE A 18 -7.90 15.50 4.34
C ILE A 18 -8.59 16.66 5.04
N ASP A 19 -8.89 17.75 4.33
CA ASP A 19 -9.58 18.92 4.86
C ASP A 19 -10.99 18.56 5.35
N ALA A 20 -11.65 17.61 4.70
CA ALA A 20 -12.94 17.08 5.12
C ALA A 20 -12.87 16.13 6.34
N GLY A 21 -11.67 15.78 6.81
CA GLY A 21 -11.48 14.94 7.99
C GLY A 21 -11.26 13.45 7.69
N LEU A 22 -10.83 13.09 6.49
CA LEU A 22 -10.51 11.70 6.15
C LEU A 22 -9.25 11.24 6.87
N ASP A 23 -9.32 10.07 7.51
CA ASP A 23 -8.19 9.42 8.20
C ASP A 23 -7.49 8.37 7.35
N VAL A 24 -8.27 7.52 6.66
CA VAL A 24 -7.75 6.37 5.91
C VAL A 24 -8.31 6.37 4.48
N ILE A 25 -7.42 6.33 3.50
CA ILE A 25 -7.77 6.13 2.09
C ILE A 25 -7.39 4.72 1.65
N GLN A 26 -8.37 3.96 1.19
CA GLN A 26 -8.15 2.68 0.53
C GLN A 26 -8.13 2.93 -0.97
N MET A 27 -7.02 2.58 -1.62
CA MET A 27 -6.82 2.71 -3.06
C MET A 27 -6.03 1.54 -3.60
N ASP A 28 -6.22 1.24 -4.87
CA ASP A 28 -5.56 0.14 -5.55
C ASP A 28 -4.62 0.62 -6.68
N GLN A 29 -4.69 1.91 -7.04
CA GLN A 29 -3.91 2.51 -8.14
C GLN A 29 -2.79 3.43 -7.66
N GLN A 30 -2.23 3.18 -6.47
CA GLN A 30 -1.14 3.99 -5.92
C GLN A 30 0.10 4.04 -6.83
N GLU A 31 0.36 2.98 -7.60
CA GLU A 31 1.49 2.96 -8.54
C GLU A 31 1.30 4.00 -9.66
N ASN A 32 0.08 4.14 -10.18
CA ASN A 32 -0.23 5.10 -11.24
C ASN A 32 -0.09 6.56 -10.78
N MET A 33 -0.31 6.81 -9.49
CA MET A 33 -0.16 8.14 -8.87
C MET A 33 1.27 8.42 -8.39
N GLY A 34 2.08 7.36 -8.24
CA GLY A 34 3.44 7.44 -7.70
C GLY A 34 3.48 7.27 -6.18
N VAL A 35 3.98 6.11 -5.73
CA VAL A 35 4.05 5.77 -4.30
C VAL A 35 4.84 6.82 -3.50
N GLU A 36 6.02 7.18 -3.98
CA GLU A 36 6.89 8.15 -3.33
C GLU A 36 6.27 9.55 -3.32
N ARG A 37 5.65 9.96 -4.42
CA ARG A 37 4.95 11.24 -4.53
C ARG A 37 3.79 11.33 -3.54
N LEU A 38 3.00 10.27 -3.39
CA LEU A 38 1.92 10.21 -2.41
C LEU A 38 2.47 10.31 -0.98
N SER A 39 3.57 9.61 -0.70
CA SER A 39 4.25 9.66 0.59
C SER A 39 4.77 11.06 0.92
N GLU A 40 5.43 11.71 -0.03
CA GLU A 40 6.00 13.05 0.17
C GLU A 40 4.92 14.11 0.43
N ARG A 41 3.80 14.02 -0.28
CA ARG A 41 2.73 15.03 -0.17
C ARG A 41 1.77 14.78 0.98
N PHE A 42 1.43 13.52 1.26
CA PHE A 42 0.34 13.16 2.15
C PHE A 42 0.75 12.24 3.30
N GLY A 43 1.98 11.76 3.31
CA GLY A 43 2.49 10.90 4.37
C GLY A 43 2.40 11.56 5.74
N GLY A 44 1.96 10.79 6.74
CA GLY A 44 1.71 11.32 8.09
C GLY A 44 0.40 12.09 8.25
N ARG A 45 -0.28 12.40 7.15
CA ARG A 45 -1.56 13.11 7.13
C ARG A 45 -2.73 12.18 6.75
N LEU A 46 -2.44 11.13 5.98
CA LEU A 46 -3.36 10.05 5.64
C LEU A 46 -2.73 8.72 5.97
N CYS A 47 -3.54 7.77 6.40
CA CYS A 47 -3.17 6.35 6.40
C CYS A 47 -3.55 5.75 5.03
N PHE A 48 -2.58 5.10 4.38
CA PHE A 48 -2.77 4.46 3.08
C PHE A 48 -3.05 2.97 3.26
N TRP A 49 -4.17 2.52 2.78
CA TRP A 49 -4.56 1.11 2.77
C TRP A 49 -4.48 0.59 1.34
N CYS A 50 -3.36 -0.04 0.99
CA CYS A 50 -3.02 -0.40 -0.38
C CYS A 50 -2.53 -1.85 -0.50
N PRO A 51 -2.82 -2.51 -1.64
CA PRO A 51 -2.18 -3.77 -2.01
C PRO A 51 -0.82 -3.53 -2.67
N VAL A 52 -0.04 -4.59 -2.86
CA VAL A 52 1.00 -4.59 -3.89
C VAL A 52 0.33 -4.33 -5.24
N ASP A 53 0.99 -3.56 -6.12
CA ASP A 53 0.45 -3.18 -7.42
C ASP A 53 -0.26 -4.34 -8.13
N ILE A 54 -1.58 -4.22 -8.23
CA ILE A 54 -2.48 -5.30 -8.68
C ILE A 54 -2.50 -5.48 -10.20
N GLN A 55 -2.08 -4.47 -10.95
CA GLN A 55 -2.21 -4.45 -12.42
C GLN A 55 -0.95 -4.99 -13.12
N HIS A 56 0.24 -4.77 -12.53
CA HIS A 56 1.50 -5.16 -13.15
C HIS A 56 2.29 -6.13 -12.27
N THR A 57 2.69 -5.73 -11.08
CA THR A 57 3.57 -6.50 -10.21
C THR A 57 2.94 -7.81 -9.76
N MET A 58 1.69 -7.82 -9.30
CA MET A 58 1.00 -9.04 -8.89
C MET A 58 0.63 -9.95 -10.05
N VAL A 59 0.45 -9.41 -11.25
CA VAL A 59 0.10 -10.21 -12.44
C VAL A 59 1.35 -10.72 -13.16
N HIS A 60 2.31 -9.84 -13.43
CA HIS A 60 3.45 -10.09 -14.31
C HIS A 60 4.79 -10.21 -13.57
N GLY A 61 4.89 -9.71 -12.34
CA GLY A 61 6.13 -9.75 -11.56
C GLY A 61 6.48 -11.13 -11.02
N THR A 62 7.73 -11.29 -10.61
CA THR A 62 8.20 -12.46 -9.87
C THR A 62 7.80 -12.37 -8.40
N PRO A 63 7.79 -13.49 -7.63
CA PRO A 63 7.59 -13.43 -6.18
C PRO A 63 8.56 -12.48 -5.46
N GLU A 64 9.81 -12.38 -5.91
CA GLU A 64 10.79 -11.44 -5.33
C GLU A 64 10.42 -9.98 -5.62
N GLU A 65 9.98 -9.66 -6.83
CA GLU A 65 9.50 -8.31 -7.18
C GLU A 65 8.28 -7.93 -6.36
N VAL A 66 7.38 -8.87 -6.10
CA VAL A 66 6.23 -8.68 -5.21
C VAL A 66 6.69 -8.36 -3.78
N ALA A 67 7.65 -9.12 -3.26
CA ALA A 67 8.21 -8.88 -1.93
C ALA A 67 8.91 -7.51 -1.82
N GLN A 68 9.66 -7.12 -2.85
CA GLN A 68 10.31 -5.80 -2.91
C GLN A 68 9.29 -4.67 -2.92
N TYR A 69 8.20 -4.82 -3.67
CA TYR A 69 7.13 -3.83 -3.69
C TYR A 69 6.43 -3.71 -2.33
N ALA A 70 6.18 -4.82 -1.65
CA ALA A 70 5.60 -4.80 -0.31
C ALA A 70 6.49 -4.03 0.68
N ARG A 71 7.81 -4.23 0.65
CA ARG A 71 8.77 -3.48 1.47
C ARG A 71 8.75 -1.99 1.12
N ARG A 72 8.71 -1.65 -0.17
CA ARG A 72 8.61 -0.27 -0.66
C ARG A 72 7.38 0.46 -0.10
N LEU A 73 6.23 -0.20 -0.04
CA LEU A 73 5.01 0.38 0.55
C LEU A 73 5.18 0.69 2.04
N ILE A 74 5.80 -0.21 2.80
CA ILE A 74 6.09 0.02 4.22
C ILE A 74 7.06 1.20 4.37
N ASP A 75 8.13 1.26 3.58
CA ASP A 75 9.11 2.33 3.64
C ASP A 75 8.50 3.70 3.27
N ALA A 76 7.64 3.72 2.26
CA ALA A 76 7.02 4.96 1.81
C ALA A 76 5.92 5.46 2.77
N PHE A 77 4.97 4.60 3.10
CA PHE A 77 3.77 5.00 3.84
C PHE A 77 3.85 4.73 5.34
N GLY A 78 4.61 3.73 5.76
CA GLY A 78 4.68 3.30 7.15
C GLY A 78 5.65 4.10 8.04
N ARG A 79 6.52 4.92 7.48
CA ARG A 79 7.59 5.66 8.19
C ARG A 79 7.10 6.76 9.13
N PHE A 80 5.82 7.05 9.18
CA PHE A 80 5.22 8.12 9.98
C PHE A 80 4.64 7.59 11.31
N ARG A 81 5.31 6.66 11.95
CA ARG A 81 4.83 5.92 13.14
C ARG A 81 3.57 5.08 12.84
N GLY A 82 3.54 4.46 11.69
CA GLY A 82 2.38 3.83 11.09
C GLY A 82 1.96 4.60 9.85
N GLY A 83 0.69 4.52 9.47
CA GLY A 83 0.17 5.21 8.28
C GLY A 83 0.05 4.29 7.07
N PHE A 84 0.22 2.98 7.26
CA PHE A 84 0.05 1.98 6.22
C PHE A 84 -0.75 0.77 6.72
N ILE A 85 -1.70 0.32 5.90
CA ILE A 85 -2.44 -0.92 6.09
C ILE A 85 -2.27 -1.77 4.83
N ALA A 86 -1.77 -2.98 5.00
CA ALA A 86 -1.61 -3.93 3.90
C ALA A 86 -2.97 -4.49 3.45
N LYS A 87 -3.12 -4.68 2.15
CA LYS A 87 -4.33 -5.24 1.55
C LYS A 87 -3.99 -6.41 0.64
N TRP A 88 -4.92 -7.36 0.53
CA TRP A 88 -4.90 -8.42 -0.46
C TRP A 88 -6.30 -8.64 -1.03
N TYR A 89 -6.40 -9.43 -2.09
CA TYR A 89 -7.68 -9.81 -2.68
C TYR A 89 -8.10 -11.21 -2.22
N PRO A 90 -9.32 -11.39 -1.68
CA PRO A 90 -9.78 -12.69 -1.17
C PRO A 90 -9.99 -13.74 -2.27
N SER A 91 -10.14 -13.28 -3.53
CA SER A 91 -10.24 -14.16 -4.71
C SER A 91 -9.10 -13.81 -5.68
N PRO A 92 -7.87 -14.25 -5.41
CA PRO A 92 -6.71 -13.86 -6.21
C PRO A 92 -6.82 -14.32 -7.67
N GLU A 93 -7.46 -15.44 -7.94
CA GLU A 93 -7.66 -15.93 -9.30
C GLU A 93 -8.53 -14.97 -10.14
N ALA A 94 -9.51 -14.29 -9.52
CA ALA A 94 -10.37 -13.34 -10.22
C ALA A 94 -9.61 -12.09 -10.74
N VAL A 95 -8.46 -11.79 -10.16
CA VAL A 95 -7.61 -10.66 -10.54
C VAL A 95 -6.27 -11.11 -11.16
N GLY A 96 -6.12 -12.40 -11.43
CA GLY A 96 -4.93 -12.96 -12.07
C GLY A 96 -3.70 -13.07 -11.17
N HIS A 97 -3.88 -13.14 -9.86
CA HIS A 97 -2.80 -13.29 -8.89
C HIS A 97 -2.60 -14.77 -8.53
N SER A 98 -1.35 -15.24 -8.54
CA SER A 98 -1.01 -16.60 -8.13
C SER A 98 -0.80 -16.71 -6.63
N TRP A 99 -1.04 -17.90 -6.07
CA TRP A 99 -0.90 -18.15 -4.64
C TRP A 99 0.52 -18.01 -4.11
N ASP A 100 1.54 -18.31 -4.90
CA ASP A 100 2.95 -18.12 -4.54
C ASP A 100 3.28 -16.62 -4.40
N LYS A 101 2.71 -15.75 -5.25
CA LYS A 101 2.85 -14.29 -5.12
C LYS A 101 2.09 -13.75 -3.91
N ILE A 102 0.88 -14.24 -3.63
CA ILE A 102 0.14 -13.89 -2.41
C ILE A 102 0.94 -14.27 -1.17
N ARG A 103 1.55 -15.43 -1.14
CA ARG A 103 2.42 -15.86 -0.04
C ARG A 103 3.62 -14.93 0.12
N SER A 104 4.35 -14.68 -0.97
CA SER A 104 5.51 -13.79 -0.97
C SER A 104 5.17 -12.38 -0.47
N MET A 105 4.05 -11.84 -0.92
CA MET A 105 3.53 -10.56 -0.44
C MET A 105 3.26 -10.57 1.06
N SER A 106 2.53 -11.58 1.54
CA SER A 106 2.14 -11.69 2.95
C SER A 106 3.35 -11.87 3.86
N GLU A 107 4.28 -12.73 3.49
CA GLU A 107 5.54 -12.93 4.21
C GLU A 107 6.36 -11.63 4.29
N ALA A 108 6.48 -10.91 3.16
CA ALA A 108 7.20 -9.64 3.13
C ALA A 108 6.56 -8.58 4.04
N PHE A 109 5.23 -8.45 4.03
CA PHE A 109 4.55 -7.52 4.93
C PHE A 109 4.74 -7.89 6.40
N LEU A 110 4.60 -9.15 6.76
CA LEU A 110 4.73 -9.61 8.15
C LEU A 110 6.17 -9.51 8.66
N GLU A 111 7.13 -10.03 7.92
CA GLU A 111 8.53 -10.09 8.35
C GLU A 111 9.18 -8.71 8.34
N TYR A 112 9.06 -8.00 7.24
CA TYR A 112 9.67 -6.68 7.11
C TYR A 112 8.98 -5.65 8.01
N GLY A 113 7.66 -5.60 8.01
CA GLY A 113 6.88 -4.72 8.88
C GLY A 113 7.14 -5.01 10.36
N GLY A 114 7.12 -6.27 10.75
CA GLY A 114 7.44 -6.69 12.11
C GLY A 114 8.82 -6.22 12.55
N ARG A 115 9.83 -6.40 11.71
CA ARG A 115 11.21 -5.99 11.99
C ARG A 115 11.34 -4.47 12.13
N VAL A 116 10.89 -3.71 11.14
CA VAL A 116 11.09 -2.26 11.12
C VAL A 116 10.37 -1.55 12.25
N TYR A 117 9.19 -2.02 12.65
CA TYR A 117 8.45 -1.41 13.75
C TYR A 117 8.97 -1.86 15.13
N SER A 118 9.38 -3.11 15.29
CA SER A 118 9.95 -3.57 16.57
C SER A 118 11.34 -3.02 16.83
N GLU A 119 12.14 -2.80 15.79
CA GLU A 119 13.49 -2.23 15.90
C GLU A 119 13.50 -0.70 15.91
N GLY A 120 12.35 -0.06 15.71
CA GLY A 120 12.25 1.40 15.62
C GLY A 120 12.96 2.00 14.41
N ALA A 121 13.06 1.25 13.30
CA ALA A 121 13.77 1.65 12.10
C ALA A 121 13.01 2.68 11.24
N LEU A 122 11.73 2.87 11.51
CA LEU A 122 10.86 3.84 10.83
C LEU A 122 10.20 4.82 11.79
#